data_e2419e2c26dc79e8fc7619129f111275
#
_entry.id   e2419e2c26dc79e8fc7619129f111275
#
_cell.length_a   1.000
_cell.length_b   1.000
_cell.length_c   1.000
_cell.angle_alpha   90.00
_cell.angle_beta   90.00
_cell.angle_gamma   90.00
#
_symmetry.space_group_name_H-M   'P 1'
#
loop_
_entity.id
_entity.type
_entity.pdbx_description
1 polymer ?
#
loop_
_entity_poly.entity_id
_entity_poly.type
_entity_poly.pdbx_seq_one_letter_code
_entity_poly.pdbx_strand_id
1 'polypeptide(L)'
;MPTPSHRDVRMRGFASRRTVAEAWDWLDRVVDLLPAESVAITEATGRVLAEALVAGINVPAFERSAMDGYALLADETIGAGDYSPTEFRIIGQSYPGRPCSESVVPGTCVRIMTGAPLPAGADAVVPVENTRETPTGIEVTEAIPRCKHVGRIGEDISVGQTVLSLGRRLRPQDVAVAASLGMAQLSVYCQPRVRVLLTGNELVPPGQPRGPFQIYDANSLMLRGLVPRDGGIIESVQYLPDEPATIRAALSAPGADVTLISGGSSVGAEDHAPQLVAELGELPIHGIAMRPSSPAGLGHIGSALVVLLPGNPVSCLCAYDFFAGRAIRQMGGRSADWPYRRSVEKLARKLVSAIGRVDYCRVKQTPEGIEPLALSGASVLSSTTRADGFVIVPEMSEGYAPGSEVTVYWYD
;
A
#
# COMPACT_ATOMS: atom_id res chain seq x y z
N MET A 1 -13.03 6.87 -37.36
CA MET A 1 -14.33 7.56 -37.17
C MET A 1 -14.02 8.90 -36.53
N PRO A 2 -14.67 10.01 -36.90
CA PRO A 2 -14.39 11.29 -36.27
C PRO A 2 -14.78 11.19 -34.80
N THR A 3 -13.87 11.62 -33.91
CA THR A 3 -14.08 11.76 -32.46
C THR A 3 -15.32 12.59 -32.21
N PRO A 4 -16.26 12.18 -31.34
CA PRO A 4 -17.41 13.03 -31.02
C PRO A 4 -16.90 14.29 -30.38
N SER A 5 -17.17 15.45 -31.02
CA SER A 5 -16.84 16.75 -30.49
C SER A 5 -17.46 16.90 -29.10
N HIS A 6 -16.64 17.25 -28.10
CA HIS A 6 -17.14 17.55 -26.76
C HIS A 6 -18.24 18.60 -26.85
N ARG A 7 -19.48 18.27 -26.45
CA ARG A 7 -20.57 19.20 -26.40
C ARG A 7 -20.44 20.01 -25.11
N ASP A 8 -20.38 21.35 -25.26
CA ASP A 8 -20.43 22.24 -24.11
C ASP A 8 -21.75 22.03 -23.33
N VAL A 9 -21.62 21.55 -22.11
CA VAL A 9 -22.74 21.20 -21.21
C VAL A 9 -23.11 22.32 -20.25
N ARG A 10 -22.37 23.45 -20.26
CA ARG A 10 -22.63 24.59 -19.39
C ARG A 10 -24.05 25.11 -19.57
N MET A 11 -24.75 25.29 -18.44
CA MET A 11 -26.17 25.75 -18.37
C MET A 11 -27.18 24.85 -19.12
N ARG A 12 -26.75 23.67 -19.62
CA ARG A 12 -27.58 22.69 -20.36
C ARG A 12 -27.74 21.36 -19.67
N GLY A 13 -26.82 21.06 -18.73
CA GLY A 13 -26.73 19.72 -18.05
C GLY A 13 -26.18 18.62 -18.94
N PHE A 14 -26.05 17.42 -18.36
CA PHE A 14 -25.56 16.24 -19.06
C PHE A 14 -26.69 15.59 -19.88
N ALA A 15 -26.57 15.58 -21.20
CA ALA A 15 -27.52 14.89 -22.09
C ALA A 15 -27.48 13.35 -21.94
N SER A 16 -26.29 12.81 -21.61
CA SER A 16 -26.08 11.40 -21.25
C SER A 16 -24.98 11.33 -20.22
N ARG A 17 -25.02 10.28 -19.40
CA ARG A 17 -23.96 9.98 -18.42
C ARG A 17 -23.37 8.63 -18.75
N ARG A 18 -22.04 8.50 -18.57
CA ARG A 18 -21.38 7.22 -18.65
C ARG A 18 -21.61 6.43 -17.37
N THR A 19 -21.66 5.11 -17.47
CA THR A 19 -21.68 4.26 -16.29
C THR A 19 -20.30 4.25 -15.59
N VAL A 20 -20.27 3.84 -14.33
CA VAL A 20 -18.99 3.64 -13.60
C VAL A 20 -18.16 2.55 -14.28
N ALA A 21 -18.79 1.51 -14.81
CA ALA A 21 -18.10 0.44 -15.53
C ALA A 21 -17.41 0.97 -16.81
N GLU A 22 -18.11 1.75 -17.64
CA GLU A 22 -17.51 2.37 -18.82
C GLU A 22 -16.33 3.29 -18.46
N ALA A 23 -16.41 3.99 -17.32
CA ALA A 23 -15.34 4.86 -16.84
C ALA A 23 -14.11 4.04 -16.39
N TRP A 24 -14.32 2.92 -15.68
CA TRP A 24 -13.25 1.99 -15.32
C TRP A 24 -12.63 1.32 -16.54
N ASP A 25 -13.43 0.83 -17.48
CA ASP A 25 -12.94 0.23 -18.73
C ASP A 25 -12.09 1.20 -19.55
N TRP A 26 -12.44 2.49 -19.53
CA TRP A 26 -11.65 3.52 -20.17
C TRP A 26 -10.31 3.74 -19.43
N LEU A 27 -10.34 3.89 -18.11
CA LEU A 27 -9.13 4.04 -17.29
C LEU A 27 -8.18 2.86 -17.49
N ASP A 28 -8.67 1.62 -17.43
CA ASP A 28 -7.88 0.40 -17.56
C ASP A 28 -7.22 0.26 -18.95
N ARG A 29 -7.71 1.01 -19.97
CA ARG A 29 -7.10 1.06 -21.30
C ARG A 29 -6.08 2.15 -21.50
N VAL A 30 -6.20 3.27 -20.75
CA VAL A 30 -5.34 4.45 -20.97
C VAL A 30 -4.29 4.63 -19.88
N VAL A 31 -4.42 3.93 -18.76
CA VAL A 31 -3.49 3.99 -17.65
C VAL A 31 -2.41 2.93 -17.85
N ASP A 32 -1.21 3.39 -18.16
CA ASP A 32 -0.03 2.54 -18.27
C ASP A 32 0.72 2.47 -16.94
N LEU A 33 1.38 1.34 -16.71
CA LEU A 33 2.30 1.15 -15.60
C LEU A 33 3.53 2.04 -15.81
N LEU A 34 3.92 2.79 -14.78
CA LEU A 34 5.10 3.64 -14.84
C LEU A 34 6.40 2.81 -14.90
N PRO A 35 7.50 3.36 -15.43
CA PRO A 35 8.76 2.65 -15.51
C PRO A 35 9.31 2.28 -14.12
N ALA A 36 10.25 1.35 -14.11
CA ALA A 36 11.01 1.01 -12.93
C ALA A 36 12.10 2.04 -12.63
N GLU A 37 12.41 2.20 -11.35
CA GLU A 37 13.55 2.96 -10.84
C GLU A 37 14.27 2.18 -9.74
N SER A 38 15.54 2.48 -9.51
CA SER A 38 16.32 1.91 -8.40
C SER A 38 16.25 2.86 -7.22
N VAL A 39 15.82 2.35 -6.06
CA VAL A 39 15.76 3.12 -4.81
C VAL A 39 16.64 2.51 -3.74
N ALA A 40 17.17 3.33 -2.84
CA ALA A 40 17.85 2.84 -1.66
C ALA A 40 16.90 1.98 -0.81
N ILE A 41 17.41 0.90 -0.20
CA ILE A 41 16.58 -0.01 0.60
C ILE A 41 15.87 0.71 1.75
N THR A 42 16.45 1.78 2.29
CA THR A 42 15.87 2.63 3.33
C THR A 42 14.60 3.37 2.88
N GLU A 43 14.39 3.53 1.57
CA GLU A 43 13.26 4.23 0.96
C GLU A 43 12.26 3.27 0.31
N ALA A 44 12.53 1.96 0.40
CA ALA A 44 11.76 0.94 -0.33
C ALA A 44 10.42 0.59 0.32
N THR A 45 10.21 0.88 1.61
CA THR A 45 8.95 0.56 2.29
C THR A 45 7.76 1.24 1.62
N GLY A 46 6.71 0.45 1.33
CA GLY A 46 5.49 0.93 0.67
C GLY A 46 5.57 1.03 -0.85
N ARG A 47 6.79 0.90 -1.44
CA ARG A 47 7.01 0.83 -2.90
C ARG A 47 6.56 -0.54 -3.43
N VAL A 48 6.48 -0.67 -4.74
CA VAL A 48 6.08 -1.92 -5.42
C VAL A 48 7.25 -2.44 -6.22
N LEU A 49 7.64 -3.69 -5.99
CA LEU A 49 8.75 -4.33 -6.71
C LEU A 49 8.47 -4.41 -8.22
N ALA A 50 9.42 -3.92 -9.02
CA ALA A 50 9.41 -3.98 -10.46
C ALA A 50 10.11 -5.24 -11.01
N GLU A 51 10.74 -6.03 -10.14
CA GLU A 51 11.31 -7.34 -10.45
C GLU A 51 11.25 -8.25 -9.21
N ALA A 52 11.28 -9.57 -9.44
CA ALA A 52 11.30 -10.51 -8.34
C ALA A 52 12.65 -10.49 -7.60
N LEU A 53 12.62 -10.52 -6.28
CA LEU A 53 13.84 -10.67 -5.48
C LEU A 53 14.19 -12.15 -5.35
N VAL A 54 15.31 -12.53 -5.98
CA VAL A 54 15.88 -13.88 -5.90
C VAL A 54 17.10 -13.85 -5.00
N ALA A 55 17.18 -14.80 -4.07
CA ALA A 55 18.29 -14.88 -3.13
C ALA A 55 19.61 -15.24 -3.84
N GLY A 56 20.60 -14.36 -3.72
CA GLY A 56 21.96 -14.57 -4.20
C GLY A 56 22.87 -15.26 -3.20
N ILE A 57 22.43 -15.37 -1.94
CA ILE A 57 23.17 -16.00 -0.84
C ILE A 57 22.22 -16.85 0.00
N ASN A 58 22.79 -17.80 0.77
CA ASN A 58 22.03 -18.51 1.79
C ASN A 58 21.88 -17.67 3.06
N VAL A 59 20.76 -17.84 3.75
CA VAL A 59 20.54 -17.26 5.09
C VAL A 59 20.15 -18.42 6.05
N PRO A 60 20.96 -18.71 7.07
CA PRO A 60 22.31 -18.21 7.30
C PRO A 60 23.32 -18.72 6.25
N ALA A 61 24.43 -17.99 6.09
CA ALA A 61 25.48 -18.34 5.14
C ALA A 61 26.46 -19.41 5.66
N PHE A 62 26.40 -19.76 6.95
CA PHE A 62 27.24 -20.74 7.62
C PHE A 62 26.44 -21.47 8.70
N GLU A 63 26.91 -22.65 9.11
CA GLU A 63 26.35 -23.38 10.25
C GLU A 63 26.63 -22.61 11.54
N ARG A 64 25.60 -22.44 12.38
CA ARG A 64 25.68 -21.64 13.61
C ARG A 64 24.99 -22.32 14.77
N SER A 65 25.42 -21.99 15.98
CA SER A 65 24.69 -22.42 17.16
C SER A 65 23.33 -21.78 17.32
N ALA A 66 22.33 -22.58 17.67
CA ALA A 66 21.00 -22.10 18.05
C ALA A 66 20.87 -21.85 19.56
N MET A 67 21.86 -22.24 20.37
CA MET A 67 21.86 -22.15 21.84
C MET A 67 23.24 -21.70 22.36
N ASP A 68 23.27 -21.14 23.55
CA ASP A 68 24.51 -20.97 24.30
C ASP A 68 24.90 -22.32 24.91
N GLY A 69 26.16 -22.70 24.76
CA GLY A 69 26.61 -23.99 25.26
C GLY A 69 27.97 -24.42 24.73
N TYR A 70 28.08 -25.67 24.35
CA TYR A 70 29.33 -26.27 23.92
C TYR A 70 29.16 -27.10 22.64
N ALA A 71 29.94 -26.75 21.64
CA ALA A 71 30.00 -27.47 20.36
C ALA A 71 30.95 -28.65 20.49
N LEU A 72 30.48 -29.85 20.11
CA LEU A 72 31.21 -31.11 20.27
C LEU A 72 30.76 -32.16 19.25
N LEU A 73 31.31 -33.36 19.33
CA LEU A 73 30.87 -34.53 18.56
C LEU A 73 29.72 -35.23 19.31
N ALA A 74 28.54 -35.26 18.70
CA ALA A 74 27.33 -35.84 19.30
C ALA A 74 27.49 -37.28 19.72
N ASP A 75 28.18 -38.09 18.89
CA ASP A 75 28.36 -39.52 19.15
C ASP A 75 29.09 -39.78 20.47
N GLU A 76 29.93 -38.88 20.96
CA GLU A 76 30.63 -38.99 22.23
C GLU A 76 29.74 -38.68 23.45
N THR A 77 28.55 -38.15 23.25
CA THR A 77 27.58 -37.95 24.34
C THR A 77 26.70 -39.19 24.57
N ILE A 78 26.86 -40.25 23.77
CA ILE A 78 26.05 -41.48 23.89
C ILE A 78 26.30 -42.12 25.26
N GLY A 79 25.23 -42.28 26.03
CA GLY A 79 25.28 -42.82 27.39
C GLY A 79 25.50 -41.77 28.49
N ALA A 80 25.69 -40.49 28.13
CA ALA A 80 25.76 -39.43 29.11
C ALA A 80 24.42 -39.27 29.86
N GLY A 81 24.50 -39.09 31.16
CA GLY A 81 23.38 -38.90 32.06
C GLY A 81 23.84 -38.35 33.41
N ASP A 82 22.91 -37.95 34.28
CA ASP A 82 23.21 -37.35 35.58
C ASP A 82 24.11 -38.20 36.48
N TYR A 83 24.00 -39.52 36.34
CA TYR A 83 24.80 -40.49 37.13
C TYR A 83 26.02 -41.02 36.38
N SER A 84 26.14 -40.70 35.09
CA SER A 84 27.25 -41.11 34.21
C SER A 84 27.57 -40.00 33.25
N PRO A 85 28.05 -38.83 33.71
CA PRO A 85 28.39 -37.71 32.84
C PRO A 85 29.61 -38.05 31.99
N THR A 86 29.67 -37.42 30.79
CA THR A 86 30.83 -37.54 29.90
C THR A 86 31.65 -36.25 29.95
N GLU A 87 32.95 -36.39 30.18
CA GLU A 87 33.88 -35.25 30.30
C GLU A 87 34.40 -34.79 28.93
N PHE A 88 34.47 -33.47 28.73
CA PHE A 88 35.08 -32.83 27.56
C PHE A 88 35.99 -31.68 27.98
N ARG A 89 37.16 -31.61 27.34
CA ARG A 89 38.12 -30.53 27.56
C ARG A 89 37.76 -29.34 26.66
N ILE A 90 37.66 -28.14 27.22
CA ILE A 90 37.42 -26.90 26.45
C ILE A 90 38.73 -26.51 25.75
N ILE A 91 38.71 -26.42 24.40
CA ILE A 91 39.88 -26.07 23.58
C ILE A 91 39.80 -24.66 23.00
N GLY A 92 38.65 -23.98 23.08
CA GLY A 92 38.49 -22.66 22.54
C GLY A 92 37.09 -22.09 22.77
N GLN A 93 36.84 -20.96 22.12
CA GLN A 93 35.57 -20.23 22.21
C GLN A 93 35.18 -19.72 20.83
N SER A 94 33.87 -19.80 20.48
CA SER A 94 33.28 -19.25 19.26
C SER A 94 32.19 -18.21 19.63
N TYR A 95 32.29 -17.04 19.07
CA TYR A 95 31.36 -15.95 19.28
C TYR A 95 30.77 -15.47 17.94
N PRO A 96 29.58 -14.82 17.92
CA PRO A 96 29.08 -14.17 16.72
C PRO A 96 30.13 -13.23 16.11
N GLY A 97 30.44 -13.43 14.82
CA GLY A 97 31.49 -12.68 14.11
C GLY A 97 32.95 -13.01 14.48
N ARG A 98 33.19 -13.94 15.42
CA ARG A 98 34.54 -14.39 15.84
C ARG A 98 34.56 -15.90 15.95
N PRO A 99 34.81 -16.62 14.83
CA PRO A 99 34.90 -18.11 14.84
C PRO A 99 36.04 -18.60 15.67
N CYS A 100 35.92 -19.83 16.23
CA CYS A 100 37.04 -20.56 16.82
C CYS A 100 37.95 -21.07 15.72
N SER A 101 39.26 -20.93 15.89
CA SER A 101 40.28 -21.49 14.97
C SER A 101 40.56 -22.97 15.18
N GLU A 102 40.28 -23.47 16.42
CA GLU A 102 40.55 -24.84 16.79
C GLU A 102 39.47 -25.79 16.25
N SER A 103 39.87 -26.97 15.79
CA SER A 103 38.93 -28.02 15.37
C SER A 103 38.60 -28.92 16.55
N VAL A 104 37.32 -29.25 16.68
CA VAL A 104 36.86 -30.23 17.68
C VAL A 104 37.33 -31.63 17.25
N VAL A 105 37.96 -32.31 18.18
CA VAL A 105 38.39 -33.69 18.07
C VAL A 105 37.83 -34.50 19.25
N PRO A 106 37.87 -35.86 19.24
CA PRO A 106 37.37 -36.68 20.33
C PRO A 106 37.85 -36.23 21.71
N GLY A 107 36.93 -36.17 22.69
CA GLY A 107 37.17 -35.72 24.07
C GLY A 107 37.31 -34.18 24.22
N THR A 108 37.03 -33.40 23.18
CA THR A 108 37.12 -31.93 23.25
C THR A 108 35.82 -31.24 22.88
N CYS A 109 35.65 -30.00 23.36
CA CYS A 109 34.56 -29.14 23.02
C CYS A 109 35.02 -27.69 22.88
N VAL A 110 34.20 -26.87 22.20
CA VAL A 110 34.37 -25.41 22.09
C VAL A 110 33.18 -24.73 22.74
N ARG A 111 33.44 -23.81 23.68
CA ARG A 111 32.37 -22.96 24.21
C ARG A 111 31.81 -22.09 23.07
N ILE A 112 30.47 -22.11 22.86
CA ILE A 112 29.84 -21.44 21.73
C ILE A 112 28.63 -20.66 22.19
N MET A 113 28.47 -19.47 21.63
CA MET A 113 27.31 -18.60 21.88
C MET A 113 26.29 -18.69 20.73
N THR A 114 25.03 -18.46 21.04
CA THR A 114 23.94 -18.39 20.06
C THR A 114 24.31 -17.51 18.87
N GLY A 115 24.14 -18.00 17.65
CA GLY A 115 24.50 -17.33 16.41
C GLY A 115 25.98 -17.37 16.02
N ALA A 116 26.85 -17.93 16.88
CA ALA A 116 28.26 -18.11 16.56
C ALA A 116 28.46 -19.21 15.52
N PRO A 117 29.51 -19.12 14.65
CA PRO A 117 29.85 -20.18 13.70
C PRO A 117 30.20 -21.50 14.43
N LEU A 118 29.67 -22.62 13.93
CA LEU A 118 29.99 -23.94 14.42
C LEU A 118 31.47 -24.24 14.11
N PRO A 119 32.28 -24.61 15.10
CA PRO A 119 33.69 -24.99 14.88
C PRO A 119 33.83 -26.22 13.97
N ALA A 120 34.89 -26.26 13.19
CA ALA A 120 35.21 -27.44 12.41
C ALA A 120 35.30 -28.70 13.31
N GLY A 121 34.75 -29.80 12.82
CA GLY A 121 34.73 -31.09 13.55
C GLY A 121 33.54 -31.26 14.50
N ALA A 122 32.91 -30.20 14.97
CA ALA A 122 31.68 -30.31 15.77
C ALA A 122 30.45 -30.58 14.86
N ASP A 123 29.51 -31.36 15.37
CA ASP A 123 28.27 -31.70 14.68
C ASP A 123 27.00 -31.48 15.55
N ALA A 124 27.16 -31.03 16.79
CA ALA A 124 26.06 -30.70 17.69
C ALA A 124 26.48 -29.65 18.74
N VAL A 125 25.48 -29.02 19.37
CA VAL A 125 25.67 -28.10 20.48
C VAL A 125 24.88 -28.59 21.69
N VAL A 126 25.56 -28.86 22.80
CA VAL A 126 24.93 -29.11 24.09
C VAL A 126 24.63 -27.78 24.76
N PRO A 127 23.38 -27.50 25.16
CA PRO A 127 23.02 -26.29 25.91
C PRO A 127 23.80 -26.24 27.25
N VAL A 128 24.12 -25.04 27.73
CA VAL A 128 24.84 -24.88 29.00
C VAL A 128 24.10 -25.51 30.18
N GLU A 129 22.78 -25.55 30.14
CA GLU A 129 21.91 -26.13 31.16
C GLU A 129 22.12 -27.66 31.34
N ASN A 130 22.62 -28.32 30.29
CA ASN A 130 22.86 -29.76 30.28
C ASN A 130 24.35 -30.08 30.52
N THR A 131 25.08 -29.13 31.13
CA THR A 131 26.53 -29.29 31.43
C THR A 131 26.84 -28.84 32.86
N ARG A 132 27.95 -29.35 33.39
CA ARG A 132 28.56 -28.86 34.63
C ARG A 132 30.00 -28.48 34.35
N GLU A 133 30.39 -27.26 34.70
CA GLU A 133 31.81 -26.86 34.57
C GLU A 133 32.68 -27.57 35.60
N THR A 134 33.87 -28.00 35.16
CA THR A 134 34.90 -28.60 35.98
C THR A 134 36.21 -27.79 35.87
N PRO A 135 37.21 -28.01 36.73
CA PRO A 135 38.49 -27.32 36.62
C PRO A 135 39.23 -27.59 35.28
N THR A 136 38.93 -28.70 34.61
CA THR A 136 39.61 -29.16 33.39
C THR A 136 38.77 -29.05 32.12
N GLY A 137 37.47 -28.73 32.25
CA GLY A 137 36.52 -28.66 31.11
C GLY A 137 35.06 -28.64 31.53
N ILE A 138 34.28 -29.55 30.98
CA ILE A 138 32.85 -29.72 31.29
C ILE A 138 32.50 -31.19 31.43
N GLU A 139 31.48 -31.47 32.19
CA GLU A 139 30.71 -32.70 32.18
C GLU A 139 29.38 -32.49 31.45
N VAL A 140 29.10 -33.35 30.47
CA VAL A 140 27.81 -33.38 29.76
C VAL A 140 26.91 -34.40 30.44
N THR A 141 25.70 -34.01 30.81
CA THR A 141 24.74 -34.82 31.58
C THR A 141 23.59 -35.37 30.75
N GLU A 142 23.54 -35.07 29.46
CA GLU A 142 22.49 -35.53 28.53
C GLU A 142 23.08 -35.87 27.16
N ALA A 143 22.72 -37.01 26.61
CA ALA A 143 23.08 -37.40 25.25
C ALA A 143 22.28 -36.62 24.24
N ILE A 144 22.95 -36.07 23.23
CA ILE A 144 22.28 -35.30 22.16
C ILE A 144 22.52 -35.96 20.78
N PRO A 145 21.54 -35.91 19.88
CA PRO A 145 21.72 -36.39 18.52
C PRO A 145 22.51 -35.40 17.66
N ARG A 146 23.09 -35.89 16.57
CA ARG A 146 23.75 -35.05 15.54
C ARG A 146 22.84 -33.98 15.03
N CYS A 147 23.41 -32.83 14.68
CA CYS A 147 22.77 -31.63 14.21
C CYS A 147 21.78 -30.98 15.22
N LYS A 148 21.76 -31.45 16.47
CA LYS A 148 20.94 -30.84 17.50
C LYS A 148 21.46 -29.44 17.85
N HIS A 149 20.58 -28.48 17.91
CA HIS A 149 20.88 -27.05 18.18
C HIS A 149 21.88 -26.41 17.21
N VAL A 150 21.98 -26.95 15.99
CA VAL A 150 22.76 -26.39 14.88
C VAL A 150 21.82 -25.85 13.82
N GLY A 151 21.84 -24.54 13.58
CA GLY A 151 21.19 -23.91 12.45
C GLY A 151 21.98 -24.18 11.18
N ARG A 152 21.31 -24.73 10.18
CA ARG A 152 21.95 -25.15 8.93
C ARG A 152 22.06 -24.02 7.92
N ILE A 153 23.07 -24.14 7.05
CA ILE A 153 23.20 -23.21 5.90
C ILE A 153 21.91 -23.20 5.07
N GLY A 154 21.35 -21.99 4.86
CA GLY A 154 20.16 -21.81 4.02
C GLY A 154 18.86 -22.34 4.62
N GLU A 155 18.81 -22.61 5.93
CA GLU A 155 17.60 -23.11 6.60
C GLU A 155 16.40 -22.16 6.50
N ASP A 156 16.64 -20.85 6.40
CA ASP A 156 15.62 -19.81 6.23
C ASP A 156 15.44 -19.46 4.74
N ILE A 157 16.53 -19.11 4.07
CA ILE A 157 16.52 -18.75 2.65
C ILE A 157 17.70 -19.43 1.94
N SER A 158 17.39 -20.15 0.85
CA SER A 158 18.39 -20.79 0.02
C SER A 158 18.69 -19.98 -1.25
N VAL A 159 19.95 -20.06 -1.72
CA VAL A 159 20.36 -19.47 -3.01
C VAL A 159 19.43 -19.93 -4.13
N GLY A 160 19.01 -18.99 -4.99
CA GLY A 160 18.10 -19.24 -6.10
C GLY A 160 16.60 -19.21 -5.74
N GLN A 161 16.27 -19.13 -4.45
CA GLN A 161 14.88 -19.01 -4.01
C GLN A 161 14.32 -17.63 -4.35
N THR A 162 13.13 -17.58 -4.97
CA THR A 162 12.37 -16.34 -5.09
C THR A 162 11.75 -15.98 -3.74
N VAL A 163 12.26 -14.92 -3.13
CA VAL A 163 11.87 -14.48 -1.78
C VAL A 163 10.70 -13.53 -1.82
N LEU A 164 10.70 -12.60 -2.77
CA LEU A 164 9.61 -11.65 -3.00
C LEU A 164 9.25 -11.64 -4.48
N SER A 165 7.96 -11.72 -4.79
CA SER A 165 7.47 -11.72 -6.16
C SER A 165 7.41 -10.32 -6.77
N LEU A 166 7.53 -10.23 -8.09
CA LEU A 166 7.18 -9.05 -8.88
C LEU A 166 5.79 -8.52 -8.47
N GLY A 167 5.63 -7.21 -8.41
CA GLY A 167 4.37 -6.55 -8.05
C GLY A 167 4.07 -6.54 -6.54
N ARG A 168 4.99 -7.07 -5.72
CA ARG A 168 4.84 -7.05 -4.26
C ARG A 168 4.94 -5.62 -3.71
N ARG A 169 3.91 -5.12 -3.04
CA ARG A 169 4.03 -3.92 -2.20
C ARG A 169 4.86 -4.24 -0.97
N LEU A 170 6.01 -3.60 -0.84
CA LEU A 170 6.99 -3.86 0.20
C LEU A 170 6.51 -3.39 1.58
N ARG A 171 6.42 -4.32 2.51
CA ARG A 171 6.19 -4.06 3.94
C ARG A 171 7.54 -3.91 4.65
N PRO A 172 7.58 -3.35 5.86
CA PRO A 172 8.84 -3.24 6.63
C PRO A 172 9.59 -4.57 6.77
N GLN A 173 8.89 -5.69 7.00
CA GLN A 173 9.49 -7.01 7.10
C GLN A 173 10.02 -7.53 5.75
N ASP A 174 9.41 -7.17 4.63
CA ASP A 174 9.90 -7.52 3.29
C ASP A 174 11.25 -6.80 3.02
N VAL A 175 11.36 -5.55 3.44
CA VAL A 175 12.61 -4.76 3.37
C VAL A 175 13.69 -5.36 4.27
N ALA A 176 13.33 -5.79 5.49
CA ALA A 176 14.27 -6.46 6.40
C ALA A 176 14.83 -7.76 5.81
N VAL A 177 14.00 -8.55 5.14
CA VAL A 177 14.43 -9.74 4.42
C VAL A 177 15.39 -9.40 3.27
N ALA A 178 15.07 -8.38 2.46
CA ALA A 178 15.97 -7.92 1.40
C ALA A 178 17.33 -7.46 1.97
N ALA A 179 17.32 -6.76 3.12
CA ALA A 179 18.54 -6.36 3.82
C ALA A 179 19.36 -7.56 4.31
N SER A 180 18.73 -8.63 4.81
CA SER A 180 19.43 -9.86 5.22
C SER A 180 20.11 -10.60 4.06
N LEU A 181 19.66 -10.35 2.83
CA LEU A 181 20.29 -10.81 1.59
C LEU A 181 21.41 -9.87 1.08
N GLY A 182 21.72 -8.79 1.82
CA GLY A 182 22.77 -7.83 1.47
C GLY A 182 22.36 -6.82 0.40
N MET A 183 21.06 -6.67 0.10
CA MET A 183 20.59 -5.72 -0.90
C MET A 183 20.74 -4.29 -0.38
N ALA A 184 21.41 -3.43 -1.12
CA ALA A 184 21.51 -1.99 -0.82
C ALA A 184 20.45 -1.17 -1.56
N GLN A 185 19.97 -1.68 -2.68
CA GLN A 185 18.97 -1.05 -3.56
C GLN A 185 17.98 -2.08 -4.05
N LEU A 186 16.78 -1.64 -4.39
CA LEU A 186 15.72 -2.46 -4.98
C LEU A 186 15.15 -1.76 -6.21
N SER A 187 14.81 -2.56 -7.23
CA SER A 187 14.09 -2.12 -8.42
C SER A 187 12.59 -2.07 -8.09
N VAL A 188 12.01 -0.90 -8.21
CA VAL A 188 10.59 -0.62 -7.87
C VAL A 188 9.94 0.22 -8.95
N TYR A 189 8.62 0.15 -9.09
CA TYR A 189 7.90 1.05 -9.99
C TYR A 189 7.95 2.50 -9.49
N CYS A 190 8.09 3.45 -10.42
CA CYS A 190 7.98 4.88 -10.11
C CYS A 190 6.64 5.21 -9.44
N GLN A 191 6.64 6.20 -8.57
CA GLN A 191 5.42 6.69 -7.94
C GLN A 191 4.79 7.76 -8.85
N PRO A 192 3.48 7.69 -9.15
CA PRO A 192 2.81 8.70 -9.95
C PRO A 192 2.92 10.10 -9.33
N ARG A 193 3.33 11.07 -10.14
CA ARG A 193 3.43 12.48 -9.77
C ARG A 193 2.09 13.15 -10.00
N VAL A 194 1.49 13.66 -8.94
CA VAL A 194 0.13 14.20 -8.93
C VAL A 194 0.16 15.70 -8.72
N ARG A 195 -0.44 16.43 -9.65
CA ARG A 195 -0.74 17.86 -9.52
C ARG A 195 -2.17 18.05 -9.11
N VAL A 196 -2.41 18.90 -8.10
CA VAL A 196 -3.75 19.25 -7.63
C VAL A 196 -4.02 20.72 -7.95
N LEU A 197 -5.05 20.95 -8.73
CA LEU A 197 -5.54 22.28 -9.11
C LEU A 197 -6.89 22.51 -8.43
N LEU A 198 -7.03 23.63 -7.74
CA LEU A 198 -8.25 24.04 -7.06
C LEU A 198 -8.76 25.32 -7.76
N THR A 199 -9.93 25.26 -8.36
CA THR A 199 -10.55 26.41 -9.00
C THR A 199 -11.74 26.89 -8.18
N GLY A 200 -11.88 28.17 -8.06
CA GLY A 200 -12.96 28.84 -7.33
C GLY A 200 -12.51 30.13 -6.68
N ASN A 201 -13.09 31.26 -7.08
CA ASN A 201 -12.82 32.56 -6.50
C ASN A 201 -13.26 32.65 -5.02
N GLU A 202 -14.12 31.73 -4.59
CA GLU A 202 -14.60 31.64 -3.21
C GLU A 202 -13.60 30.89 -2.30
N LEU A 203 -12.59 30.18 -2.84
CA LEU A 203 -11.71 29.32 -2.04
C LEU A 203 -10.60 30.12 -1.35
N VAL A 204 -10.42 29.83 -0.06
CA VAL A 204 -9.35 30.41 0.75
C VAL A 204 -8.57 29.27 1.44
N PRO A 205 -7.24 29.29 1.42
CA PRO A 205 -6.44 28.33 2.20
C PRO A 205 -6.77 28.42 3.70
N PRO A 206 -6.84 27.28 4.40
CA PRO A 206 -7.02 27.29 5.86
C PRO A 206 -5.96 28.13 6.57
N GLY A 207 -6.39 28.88 7.58
CA GLY A 207 -5.53 29.78 8.34
C GLY A 207 -5.39 31.21 7.78
N GLN A 208 -5.89 31.46 6.56
CA GLN A 208 -5.96 32.81 6.00
C GLN A 208 -7.28 33.52 6.37
N PRO A 209 -7.30 34.86 6.45
CA PRO A 209 -8.54 35.61 6.64
C PRO A 209 -9.54 35.32 5.50
N ARG A 210 -10.80 35.10 5.86
CA ARG A 210 -11.89 34.77 4.93
C ARG A 210 -12.89 35.92 4.84
N GLY A 211 -13.24 36.33 3.63
CA GLY A 211 -14.34 37.25 3.35
C GLY A 211 -15.72 36.62 3.60
N PRO A 212 -16.79 37.40 3.57
CA PRO A 212 -18.14 36.95 3.93
C PRO A 212 -18.71 35.85 3.04
N PHE A 213 -18.29 35.77 1.77
CA PHE A 213 -18.77 34.81 0.76
C PHE A 213 -17.69 33.78 0.35
N GLN A 214 -16.58 33.72 1.07
CA GLN A 214 -15.53 32.75 0.82
C GLN A 214 -15.66 31.56 1.75
N ILE A 215 -15.11 30.43 1.32
CA ILE A 215 -15.06 29.18 2.07
C ILE A 215 -13.62 28.69 2.19
N TYR A 216 -13.31 27.98 3.28
CA TYR A 216 -12.02 27.33 3.39
C TYR A 216 -11.95 26.06 2.53
N ASP A 217 -10.83 25.89 1.85
CA ASP A 217 -10.53 24.67 1.14
C ASP A 217 -10.40 23.47 2.08
N ALA A 218 -11.13 22.42 1.78
CA ALA A 218 -11.04 21.13 2.44
C ALA A 218 -10.52 20.03 1.50
N ASN A 219 -10.73 20.22 0.17
CA ASN A 219 -10.45 19.18 -0.81
C ASN A 219 -8.95 18.94 -0.98
N SER A 220 -8.11 19.97 -1.03
CA SER A 220 -6.67 19.77 -1.17
C SER A 220 -6.08 19.02 0.01
N LEU A 221 -6.53 19.30 1.23
CA LEU A 221 -6.04 18.62 2.43
C LEU A 221 -6.45 17.14 2.44
N MET A 222 -7.68 16.85 2.02
CA MET A 222 -8.14 15.47 1.84
C MET A 222 -7.33 14.74 0.76
N LEU A 223 -7.10 15.36 -0.39
CA LEU A 223 -6.30 14.81 -1.48
C LEU A 223 -4.84 14.60 -1.08
N ARG A 224 -4.26 15.48 -0.24
CA ARG A 224 -2.92 15.29 0.34
C ARG A 224 -2.79 14.02 1.18
N GLY A 225 -3.86 13.55 1.80
CA GLY A 225 -3.88 12.26 2.51
C GLY A 225 -4.12 11.09 1.57
N LEU A 226 -5.04 11.25 0.60
CA LEU A 226 -5.47 10.17 -0.28
C LEU A 226 -4.43 9.79 -1.34
N VAL A 227 -3.73 10.76 -1.93
CA VAL A 227 -2.73 10.50 -2.97
C VAL A 227 -1.57 9.62 -2.45
N PRO A 228 -0.92 9.92 -1.31
CA PRO A 228 0.11 9.03 -0.75
C PRO A 228 -0.44 7.67 -0.31
N ARG A 229 -1.67 7.60 0.23
CA ARG A 229 -2.35 6.34 0.55
C ARG A 229 -2.33 5.40 -0.67
N ASP A 230 -2.64 5.93 -1.84
CA ASP A 230 -2.71 5.17 -3.09
C ASP A 230 -1.36 5.03 -3.81
N GLY A 231 -0.30 5.63 -3.27
CA GLY A 231 1.08 5.45 -3.73
C GLY A 231 1.61 6.55 -4.64
N GLY A 232 0.84 7.62 -4.84
CA GLY A 232 1.29 8.80 -5.59
C GLY A 232 2.09 9.77 -4.74
N ILE A 233 2.76 10.70 -5.40
CA ILE A 233 3.47 11.84 -4.80
C ILE A 233 2.80 13.12 -5.25
N ILE A 234 2.44 14.00 -4.30
CA ILE A 234 1.93 15.33 -4.65
C ILE A 234 3.10 16.21 -5.09
N GLU A 235 3.12 16.54 -6.37
CA GLU A 235 4.10 17.46 -6.95
C GLU A 235 3.81 18.90 -6.59
N SER A 236 2.54 19.31 -6.74
CA SER A 236 2.11 20.68 -6.43
C SER A 236 0.62 20.75 -6.10
N VAL A 237 0.25 21.76 -5.33
CA VAL A 237 -1.13 22.17 -5.08
C VAL A 237 -1.24 23.64 -5.39
N GLN A 238 -2.16 24.01 -6.30
CA GLN A 238 -2.32 25.37 -6.80
C GLN A 238 -3.78 25.83 -6.66
N TYR A 239 -3.95 27.04 -6.14
CA TYR A 239 -5.25 27.74 -6.12
C TYR A 239 -5.31 28.63 -7.34
N LEU A 240 -6.31 28.44 -8.16
CA LEU A 240 -6.47 29.13 -9.44
C LEU A 240 -7.77 29.95 -9.41
N PRO A 241 -7.75 31.20 -9.85
CA PRO A 241 -8.98 31.94 -10.13
C PRO A 241 -9.75 31.27 -11.28
N ASP A 242 -11.06 31.52 -11.36
CA ASP A 242 -11.92 31.01 -12.44
C ASP A 242 -11.66 31.73 -13.76
N GLU A 243 -10.41 31.85 -14.16
CA GLU A 243 -9.94 32.49 -15.39
C GLU A 243 -9.41 31.42 -16.36
N PRO A 244 -9.99 31.32 -17.58
CA PRO A 244 -9.61 30.33 -18.58
C PRO A 244 -8.11 30.33 -18.92
N ALA A 245 -7.45 31.47 -18.97
CA ALA A 245 -6.03 31.59 -19.31
C ALA A 245 -5.14 30.97 -18.21
N THR A 246 -5.46 31.25 -16.94
CA THR A 246 -4.73 30.73 -15.78
C THR A 246 -4.92 29.23 -15.65
N ILE A 247 -6.14 28.73 -15.81
CA ILE A 247 -6.44 27.28 -15.76
C ILE A 247 -5.75 26.56 -16.93
N ARG A 248 -5.77 27.12 -18.15
CA ARG A 248 -5.09 26.59 -19.33
C ARG A 248 -3.59 26.46 -19.10
N ALA A 249 -2.95 27.49 -18.58
CA ALA A 249 -1.51 27.48 -18.28
C ALA A 249 -1.14 26.36 -17.27
N ALA A 250 -1.95 26.22 -16.21
CA ALA A 250 -1.74 25.18 -15.19
C ALA A 250 -1.95 23.75 -15.74
N LEU A 251 -2.96 23.56 -16.59
CA LEU A 251 -3.22 22.27 -17.26
C LEU A 251 -2.13 21.88 -18.26
N SER A 252 -1.53 22.88 -18.93
CA SER A 252 -0.46 22.65 -19.92
C SER A 252 0.93 22.50 -19.32
N ALA A 253 1.10 22.70 -18.01
CA ALA A 253 2.40 22.61 -17.37
C ALA A 253 2.88 21.15 -17.34
N PRO A 254 4.15 20.88 -17.71
CA PRO A 254 4.69 19.52 -17.76
C PRO A 254 4.98 18.96 -16.36
N GLY A 255 5.27 17.67 -16.29
CA GLY A 255 5.89 17.03 -15.12
C GLY A 255 4.96 16.18 -14.28
N ALA A 256 3.64 16.34 -14.36
CA ALA A 256 2.70 15.46 -13.66
C ALA A 256 2.26 14.28 -14.54
N ASP A 257 2.11 13.10 -13.92
CA ASP A 257 1.49 11.92 -14.55
C ASP A 257 -0.04 12.00 -14.41
N VAL A 258 -0.52 12.61 -13.32
CA VAL A 258 -1.93 12.81 -13.04
C VAL A 258 -2.19 14.25 -12.62
N THR A 259 -3.16 14.91 -13.24
CA THR A 259 -3.67 16.22 -12.82
C THR A 259 -5.09 16.05 -12.27
N LEU A 260 -5.25 16.38 -10.99
CA LEU A 260 -6.55 16.45 -10.31
C LEU A 260 -7.01 17.91 -10.31
N ILE A 261 -8.16 18.18 -10.89
CA ILE A 261 -8.76 19.52 -10.82
C ILE A 261 -10.06 19.45 -10.01
N SER A 262 -10.12 20.19 -8.91
CA SER A 262 -11.28 20.23 -8.03
C SER A 262 -11.93 21.62 -8.08
N GLY A 263 -13.22 21.64 -8.39
CA GLY A 263 -13.97 22.84 -8.73
C GLY A 263 -14.02 23.08 -10.24
N GLY A 264 -14.92 23.96 -10.68
CA GLY A 264 -15.08 24.30 -12.11
C GLY A 264 -15.34 23.11 -13.06
N SER A 265 -15.82 21.98 -12.52
CA SER A 265 -15.90 20.71 -13.24
C SER A 265 -17.32 20.31 -13.68
N SER A 266 -18.33 21.09 -13.35
CA SER A 266 -19.73 20.73 -13.56
C SER A 266 -20.32 21.39 -14.80
N VAL A 267 -21.49 22.00 -14.68
CA VAL A 267 -22.28 22.61 -15.75
C VAL A 267 -22.56 24.10 -15.52
N GLY A 268 -21.89 24.72 -14.54
CA GLY A 268 -21.99 26.17 -14.27
C GLY A 268 -21.41 27.00 -15.39
N ALA A 269 -21.78 28.28 -15.43
CA ALA A 269 -21.28 29.20 -16.45
C ALA A 269 -19.77 29.43 -16.39
N GLU A 270 -19.21 29.37 -15.18
CA GLU A 270 -17.77 29.56 -14.89
C GLU A 270 -17.00 28.21 -14.81
N ASP A 271 -17.63 27.07 -15.13
CA ASP A 271 -16.98 25.76 -15.15
C ASP A 271 -16.17 25.60 -16.46
N HIS A 272 -14.95 26.15 -16.47
CA HIS A 272 -14.09 26.17 -17.66
C HIS A 272 -13.27 24.92 -17.86
N ALA A 273 -12.99 24.14 -16.79
CA ALA A 273 -12.07 23.03 -16.85
C ALA A 273 -12.44 21.95 -17.89
N PRO A 274 -13.70 21.51 -18.04
CA PRO A 274 -14.06 20.49 -19.02
C PRO A 274 -13.76 20.91 -20.47
N GLN A 275 -14.08 22.16 -20.83
CA GLN A 275 -13.82 22.69 -22.17
C GLN A 275 -12.31 22.77 -22.43
N LEU A 276 -11.55 23.28 -21.46
CA LEU A 276 -10.10 23.45 -21.61
C LEU A 276 -9.39 22.09 -21.73
N VAL A 277 -9.81 21.07 -20.99
CA VAL A 277 -9.27 19.71 -21.16
C VAL A 277 -9.57 19.16 -22.54
N ALA A 278 -10.79 19.36 -23.06
CA ALA A 278 -11.16 18.92 -24.40
C ALA A 278 -10.44 19.68 -25.52
N GLU A 279 -10.04 20.94 -25.30
CA GLU A 279 -9.26 21.75 -26.25
C GLU A 279 -7.77 21.41 -26.23
N LEU A 280 -7.20 21.07 -25.06
CA LEU A 280 -5.78 20.78 -24.89
C LEU A 280 -5.43 19.30 -25.12
N GLY A 281 -6.43 18.43 -25.04
CA GLY A 281 -6.31 16.99 -25.18
C GLY A 281 -7.66 16.35 -25.49
N GLU A 282 -8.07 15.36 -24.72
CA GLU A 282 -9.34 14.67 -24.88
C GLU A 282 -10.08 14.56 -23.54
N LEU A 283 -11.40 14.71 -23.57
CA LEU A 283 -12.31 14.49 -22.43
C LEU A 283 -13.43 13.52 -22.85
N PRO A 284 -13.16 12.22 -22.99
CA PRO A 284 -14.14 11.24 -23.48
C PRO A 284 -15.24 10.94 -22.46
N ILE A 285 -14.99 11.22 -21.18
CA ILE A 285 -15.97 11.01 -20.11
C ILE A 285 -16.18 12.31 -19.35
N HIS A 286 -17.41 12.82 -19.38
CA HIS A 286 -17.86 13.94 -18.58
C HIS A 286 -19.32 13.73 -18.20
N GLY A 287 -19.55 13.58 -16.90
CA GLY A 287 -20.83 13.13 -16.34
C GLY A 287 -20.90 11.60 -16.20
N ILE A 288 -21.00 11.14 -14.96
CA ILE A 288 -21.02 9.71 -14.60
C ILE A 288 -22.32 9.39 -13.85
N ALA A 289 -22.89 8.21 -14.14
CA ALA A 289 -24.10 7.71 -13.50
C ALA A 289 -23.80 7.21 -12.09
N MET A 290 -23.46 8.13 -11.17
CA MET A 290 -23.20 7.85 -9.76
C MET A 290 -23.70 8.97 -8.85
N ARG A 291 -23.87 8.67 -7.57
CA ARG A 291 -24.24 9.61 -6.52
C ARG A 291 -23.47 9.32 -5.22
N PRO A 292 -22.78 10.33 -4.66
CA PRO A 292 -22.49 11.65 -5.24
C PRO A 292 -21.50 11.54 -6.41
N SER A 293 -21.04 12.64 -6.96
CA SER A 293 -19.98 12.75 -7.97
C SER A 293 -20.43 12.64 -9.44
N SER A 294 -21.72 12.81 -9.71
CA SER A 294 -22.21 12.81 -11.11
C SER A 294 -21.45 13.74 -12.07
N PRO A 295 -20.92 14.91 -11.67
CA PRO A 295 -20.16 15.79 -12.56
C PRO A 295 -18.71 15.39 -12.82
N ALA A 296 -18.23 14.28 -12.27
CA ALA A 296 -16.85 13.85 -12.50
C ALA A 296 -16.56 13.65 -13.98
N GLY A 297 -15.30 13.89 -14.39
CA GLY A 297 -14.83 13.71 -15.76
C GLY A 297 -13.44 13.10 -15.82
N LEU A 298 -13.15 12.41 -16.92
CA LEU A 298 -11.89 11.73 -17.16
C LEU A 298 -11.41 12.05 -18.57
N GLY A 299 -10.15 12.46 -18.67
CA GLY A 299 -9.52 12.80 -19.92
C GLY A 299 -8.01 12.71 -19.81
N HIS A 300 -7.32 13.16 -20.85
CA HIS A 300 -5.86 13.26 -20.86
C HIS A 300 -5.40 14.50 -21.64
N ILE A 301 -4.22 15.02 -21.27
CA ILE A 301 -3.51 16.07 -21.99
C ILE A 301 -2.08 15.54 -22.20
N GLY A 302 -1.73 15.25 -23.45
CA GLY A 302 -0.52 14.49 -23.74
C GLY A 302 -0.56 13.11 -23.06
N SER A 303 0.46 12.78 -22.30
CA SER A 303 0.52 11.54 -21.51
C SER A 303 -0.10 11.67 -20.11
N ALA A 304 -0.41 12.88 -19.64
CA ALA A 304 -0.94 13.10 -18.30
C ALA A 304 -2.45 12.79 -18.24
N LEU A 305 -2.85 11.94 -17.31
CA LEU A 305 -4.26 11.72 -16.97
C LEU A 305 -4.83 12.97 -16.30
N VAL A 306 -6.01 13.40 -16.72
CA VAL A 306 -6.75 14.50 -16.06
C VAL A 306 -8.04 13.96 -15.47
N VAL A 307 -8.24 14.21 -14.17
CA VAL A 307 -9.46 13.83 -13.45
C VAL A 307 -10.15 15.07 -12.94
N LEU A 308 -11.34 15.32 -13.45
CA LEU A 308 -12.23 16.39 -12.98
C LEU A 308 -12.97 15.91 -11.74
N LEU A 309 -12.66 16.52 -10.61
CA LEU A 309 -13.28 16.24 -9.32
C LEU A 309 -14.30 17.35 -9.00
N PRO A 310 -15.53 17.02 -8.58
CA PRO A 310 -16.48 18.03 -8.15
C PRO A 310 -15.96 18.86 -6.97
N GLY A 311 -16.30 20.16 -6.91
CA GLY A 311 -15.91 21.05 -5.81
C GLY A 311 -16.52 20.65 -4.45
N ASN A 312 -17.71 20.05 -4.44
CA ASN A 312 -18.33 19.54 -3.21
C ASN A 312 -17.50 18.41 -2.56
N PRO A 313 -17.11 18.51 -1.27
CA PRO A 313 -16.09 17.66 -0.66
C PRO A 313 -16.41 16.16 -0.70
N VAL A 314 -17.65 15.76 -0.41
CA VAL A 314 -18.02 14.32 -0.46
C VAL A 314 -18.01 13.80 -1.89
N SER A 315 -18.39 14.63 -2.86
CA SER A 315 -18.28 14.27 -4.27
C SER A 315 -16.83 14.17 -4.72
N CYS A 316 -15.96 15.06 -4.24
CA CYS A 316 -14.53 15.00 -4.49
C CYS A 316 -13.93 13.69 -3.97
N LEU A 317 -14.23 13.32 -2.72
CA LEU A 317 -13.81 12.03 -2.12
C LEU A 317 -14.25 10.84 -2.97
N CYS A 318 -15.54 10.80 -3.32
CA CYS A 318 -16.08 9.66 -4.07
C CYS A 318 -15.48 9.57 -5.48
N ALA A 319 -15.35 10.71 -6.20
CA ALA A 319 -14.72 10.72 -7.52
C ALA A 319 -13.24 10.32 -7.45
N TYR A 320 -12.54 10.76 -6.40
CA TYR A 320 -11.17 10.34 -6.16
C TYR A 320 -11.08 8.83 -5.97
N ASP A 321 -11.84 8.26 -5.04
CA ASP A 321 -11.80 6.83 -4.72
C ASP A 321 -12.15 5.95 -5.94
N PHE A 322 -13.16 6.36 -6.72
CA PHE A 322 -13.59 5.58 -7.88
C PHE A 322 -12.64 5.66 -9.07
N PHE A 323 -12.01 6.82 -9.30
CA PHE A 323 -11.27 7.07 -10.54
C PHE A 323 -9.81 7.44 -10.32
N ALA A 324 -9.52 8.55 -9.65
CA ALA A 324 -8.16 9.04 -9.48
C ALA A 324 -7.28 8.07 -8.68
N GLY A 325 -7.78 7.59 -7.53
CA GLY A 325 -7.07 6.65 -6.68
C GLY A 325 -6.84 5.30 -7.38
N ARG A 326 -7.82 4.82 -8.19
CA ARG A 326 -7.67 3.64 -9.03
C ARG A 326 -6.50 3.80 -10.01
N ALA A 327 -6.50 4.89 -10.77
CA ALA A 327 -5.47 5.16 -11.76
C ALA A 327 -4.08 5.30 -11.12
N ILE A 328 -3.98 6.06 -10.02
CA ILE A 328 -2.72 6.23 -9.27
C ILE A 328 -2.18 4.87 -8.79
N ARG A 329 -3.04 4.00 -8.26
CA ARG A 329 -2.62 2.65 -7.84
C ARG A 329 -2.09 1.82 -9.02
N GLN A 330 -2.81 1.81 -10.14
CA GLN A 330 -2.41 1.07 -11.35
C GLN A 330 -1.09 1.58 -11.92
N MET A 331 -0.94 2.90 -12.07
CA MET A 331 0.32 3.51 -12.54
C MET A 331 1.53 3.12 -11.67
N GLY A 332 1.34 3.03 -10.35
CA GLY A 332 2.38 2.63 -9.39
C GLY A 332 2.48 1.11 -9.15
N GLY A 333 1.85 0.27 -9.97
CA GLY A 333 1.92 -1.20 -9.89
C GLY A 333 1.11 -1.81 -8.73
N ARG A 334 0.18 -1.07 -8.12
CA ARG A 334 -0.71 -1.58 -7.08
C ARG A 334 -2.02 -2.11 -7.70
N SER A 335 -2.76 -2.94 -6.92
CA SER A 335 -4.10 -3.35 -7.31
C SER A 335 -5.03 -2.15 -7.56
N ALA A 336 -5.87 -2.26 -8.57
CA ALA A 336 -6.95 -1.31 -8.85
C ALA A 336 -8.01 -1.26 -7.75
N ASP A 337 -8.11 -2.30 -6.92
CA ASP A 337 -9.08 -2.40 -5.82
C ASP A 337 -8.92 -1.26 -4.80
N TRP A 338 -10.02 -0.90 -4.17
CA TRP A 338 -9.98 0.09 -3.10
C TRP A 338 -9.12 -0.40 -1.93
N PRO A 339 -8.28 0.45 -1.33
CA PRO A 339 -7.36 0.08 -0.26
C PRO A 339 -8.05 0.01 1.11
N TYR A 340 -9.35 -0.15 1.13
CA TYR A 340 -10.15 -0.27 2.35
C TYR A 340 -10.28 -1.73 2.80
N ARG A 341 -10.24 -1.95 4.12
CA ARG A 341 -10.67 -3.21 4.71
C ARG A 341 -12.16 -3.42 4.40
N ARG A 342 -12.55 -4.64 4.08
CA ARG A 342 -13.94 -4.98 3.79
C ARG A 342 -14.43 -6.14 4.63
N SER A 343 -15.70 -6.09 5.01
CA SER A 343 -16.43 -7.22 5.62
C SER A 343 -17.86 -7.26 5.09
N VAL A 344 -18.51 -8.39 5.28
CA VAL A 344 -19.94 -8.56 4.99
C VAL A 344 -20.69 -8.37 6.30
N GLU A 345 -21.64 -7.42 6.31
CA GLU A 345 -22.37 -7.00 7.49
C GLU A 345 -23.88 -6.95 7.21
N LYS A 346 -24.71 -7.06 8.27
CA LYS A 346 -26.16 -6.95 8.14
C LYS A 346 -26.61 -5.51 8.31
N LEU A 347 -27.51 -5.08 7.43
CA LEU A 347 -28.17 -3.78 7.54
C LEU A 347 -29.20 -3.78 8.68
N ALA A 348 -29.07 -2.83 9.61
CA ALA A 348 -30.08 -2.58 10.64
C ALA A 348 -31.31 -1.85 10.08
N ARG A 349 -31.13 -1.01 9.05
CA ARG A 349 -32.20 -0.23 8.41
C ARG A 349 -32.16 -0.34 6.90
N LYS A 350 -33.33 -0.08 6.26
CA LYS A 350 -33.45 -0.06 4.81
C LYS A 350 -32.49 0.98 4.18
N LEU A 351 -31.77 0.56 3.17
CA LEU A 351 -30.99 1.43 2.29
C LEU A 351 -31.75 1.55 0.96
N VAL A 352 -32.16 2.77 0.59
CA VAL A 352 -32.91 3.03 -0.64
C VAL A 352 -32.00 3.66 -1.68
N SER A 353 -32.04 3.14 -2.90
CA SER A 353 -31.34 3.68 -4.06
C SER A 353 -32.29 3.86 -5.24
N ALA A 354 -31.75 4.27 -6.38
CA ALA A 354 -32.51 4.37 -7.64
C ALA A 354 -31.73 3.65 -8.74
N ILE A 355 -32.44 2.87 -9.53
CA ILE A 355 -31.88 2.21 -10.72
C ILE A 355 -31.27 3.23 -11.69
N GLY A 356 -30.22 2.82 -12.40
CA GLY A 356 -29.55 3.61 -13.43
C GLY A 356 -28.36 4.43 -12.92
N ARG A 357 -27.91 4.23 -11.67
CA ARG A 357 -26.70 4.84 -11.14
C ARG A 357 -26.11 4.02 -10.00
N VAL A 358 -24.81 4.14 -9.80
CA VAL A 358 -24.13 3.64 -8.60
C VAL A 358 -24.29 4.64 -7.45
N ASP A 359 -24.71 4.17 -6.27
CA ASP A 359 -24.78 4.99 -5.06
C ASP A 359 -23.68 4.63 -4.07
N TYR A 360 -22.96 5.65 -3.59
CA TYR A 360 -21.99 5.57 -2.49
C TYR A 360 -22.67 5.97 -1.19
N CYS A 361 -23.05 4.98 -0.40
CA CYS A 361 -23.76 5.19 0.85
C CYS A 361 -22.83 5.16 2.05
N ARG A 362 -22.68 6.28 2.74
CA ARG A 362 -21.96 6.34 4.00
C ARG A 362 -22.75 5.64 5.09
N VAL A 363 -22.09 4.80 5.86
CA VAL A 363 -22.72 3.97 6.89
C VAL A 363 -22.03 4.11 8.24
N LYS A 364 -22.77 3.77 9.27
CA LYS A 364 -22.29 3.72 10.65
C LYS A 364 -22.55 2.33 11.23
N GLN A 365 -21.60 1.82 12.00
CA GLN A 365 -21.76 0.59 12.76
C GLN A 365 -22.53 0.87 14.05
N THR A 366 -23.50 0.03 14.36
CA THR A 366 -24.28 0.05 15.61
C THR A 366 -24.35 -1.35 16.19
N PRO A 367 -24.80 -1.54 17.44
CA PRO A 367 -25.02 -2.87 18.00
C PRO A 367 -26.03 -3.73 17.22
N GLU A 368 -26.97 -3.09 16.51
CA GLU A 368 -28.01 -3.74 15.73
C GLU A 368 -27.57 -4.08 14.30
N GLY A 369 -26.37 -3.61 13.87
CA GLY A 369 -25.83 -3.78 12.54
C GLY A 369 -25.43 -2.45 11.89
N ILE A 370 -25.43 -2.41 10.55
CA ILE A 370 -25.00 -1.23 9.80
C ILE A 370 -26.20 -0.32 9.51
N GLU A 371 -26.07 0.95 9.85
CA GLU A 371 -27.06 1.98 9.54
C GLU A 371 -26.61 2.91 8.41
N PRO A 372 -27.44 3.11 7.37
CA PRO A 372 -27.20 4.14 6.37
C PRO A 372 -27.26 5.54 7.00
N LEU A 373 -26.20 6.33 6.87
CA LEU A 373 -26.17 7.72 7.33
C LEU A 373 -26.66 8.68 6.26
N ALA A 374 -26.16 8.54 5.03
CA ALA A 374 -26.52 9.46 3.95
C ALA A 374 -26.17 8.88 2.58
N LEU A 375 -27.16 8.97 1.66
CA LEU A 375 -26.99 8.78 0.22
C LEU A 375 -26.84 10.14 -0.51
N SER A 376 -27.35 11.22 0.08
CA SER A 376 -27.31 12.59 -0.45
C SER A 376 -26.42 13.50 0.42
N GLY A 377 -26.29 14.77 0.05
CA GLY A 377 -25.47 15.73 0.78
C GLY A 377 -24.03 15.74 0.31
N ALA A 378 -23.83 16.01 -1.00
CA ALA A 378 -22.51 16.11 -1.64
C ALA A 378 -21.57 17.10 -0.95
N SER A 379 -22.11 18.14 -0.31
CA SER A 379 -21.39 19.17 0.42
C SER A 379 -21.30 18.93 1.94
N VAL A 380 -21.99 17.91 2.48
CA VAL A 380 -22.02 17.67 3.94
C VAL A 380 -20.82 16.82 4.35
N LEU A 381 -19.63 17.43 4.38
CA LEU A 381 -18.37 16.75 4.70
C LEU A 381 -18.40 16.06 6.08
N SER A 382 -19.03 16.66 7.09
CA SER A 382 -19.17 16.06 8.42
C SER A 382 -19.91 14.71 8.41
N SER A 383 -20.57 14.33 7.33
CA SER A 383 -21.15 13.00 7.18
C SER A 383 -20.11 11.91 6.97
N THR A 384 -18.94 12.23 6.42
CA THR A 384 -17.83 11.28 6.26
C THR A 384 -17.12 11.03 7.58
N THR A 385 -16.97 12.07 8.44
CA THR A 385 -16.34 11.92 9.76
C THR A 385 -17.22 11.21 10.79
N ARG A 386 -18.55 11.15 10.55
CA ARG A 386 -19.50 10.40 11.38
C ARG A 386 -19.72 8.98 10.88
N ALA A 387 -19.28 8.69 9.66
CA ALA A 387 -19.38 7.37 9.06
C ALA A 387 -18.17 6.53 9.46
N ASP A 388 -18.39 5.25 9.70
CA ASP A 388 -17.33 4.28 9.95
C ASP A 388 -16.87 3.60 8.64
N GLY A 389 -17.70 3.75 7.57
CA GLY A 389 -17.41 3.18 6.26
C GLY A 389 -18.47 3.54 5.23
N PHE A 390 -18.45 2.81 4.12
CA PHE A 390 -19.44 2.98 3.05
C PHE A 390 -19.84 1.65 2.43
N VAL A 391 -21.03 1.65 1.83
CA VAL A 391 -21.60 0.57 1.02
C VAL A 391 -21.81 1.10 -0.41
N ILE A 392 -21.47 0.29 -1.39
CA ILE A 392 -21.77 0.58 -2.79
C ILE A 392 -23.09 -0.12 -3.16
N VAL A 393 -24.04 0.65 -3.68
CA VAL A 393 -25.25 0.12 -4.26
C VAL A 393 -25.07 0.11 -5.77
N PRO A 394 -25.13 -1.08 -6.43
CA PRO A 394 -24.97 -1.20 -7.87
C PRO A 394 -26.09 -0.47 -8.64
N GLU A 395 -25.80 -0.11 -9.89
CA GLU A 395 -26.72 0.66 -10.76
C GLU A 395 -28.06 -0.03 -11.04
N MET A 396 -28.11 -1.36 -10.98
CA MET A 396 -29.32 -2.17 -11.21
C MET A 396 -30.08 -2.49 -9.91
N SER A 397 -29.74 -1.85 -8.79
CA SER A 397 -30.36 -2.11 -7.48
C SER A 397 -31.15 -0.92 -6.97
N GLU A 398 -32.35 -1.15 -6.44
CA GLU A 398 -33.15 -0.16 -5.70
C GLU A 398 -32.70 -0.01 -4.22
N GLY A 399 -31.62 -0.70 -3.85
CA GLY A 399 -31.08 -0.74 -2.48
C GLY A 399 -31.32 -2.08 -1.80
N TYR A 400 -31.34 -2.06 -0.47
CA TYR A 400 -31.36 -3.28 0.34
C TYR A 400 -32.36 -3.17 1.49
N ALA A 401 -33.07 -4.26 1.79
CA ALA A 401 -33.97 -4.36 2.93
C ALA A 401 -33.19 -4.44 4.28
N PRO A 402 -33.83 -4.12 5.41
CA PRO A 402 -33.25 -4.44 6.72
C PRO A 402 -32.93 -5.93 6.82
N GLY A 403 -31.80 -6.28 7.45
CA GLY A 403 -31.31 -7.65 7.57
C GLY A 403 -30.55 -8.20 6.36
N SER A 404 -30.54 -7.47 5.23
CA SER A 404 -29.72 -7.86 4.07
C SER A 404 -28.24 -7.79 4.40
N GLU A 405 -27.47 -8.73 3.86
CA GLU A 405 -26.01 -8.71 3.89
C GLU A 405 -25.48 -7.77 2.82
N VAL A 406 -24.56 -6.87 3.22
CA VAL A 406 -23.90 -5.91 2.33
C VAL A 406 -22.40 -5.89 2.59
N THR A 407 -21.61 -5.65 1.54
CA THR A 407 -20.18 -5.41 1.71
C THR A 407 -19.95 -3.98 2.18
N VAL A 408 -19.34 -3.85 3.35
CA VAL A 408 -18.91 -2.57 3.92
C VAL A 408 -17.41 -2.39 3.66
N TYR A 409 -17.05 -1.22 3.17
CA TYR A 409 -15.68 -0.74 3.05
C TYR A 409 -15.43 0.22 4.20
N TRP A 410 -14.48 -0.13 5.09
CA TRP A 410 -14.24 0.60 6.33
C TRP A 410 -13.23 1.72 6.13
N TYR A 411 -13.56 2.91 6.62
CA TYR A 411 -12.57 3.97 6.78
C TYR A 411 -11.62 3.57 7.92
N ASP A 412 -10.32 3.72 7.69
CA ASP A 412 -9.29 3.44 8.71
C ASP A 412 -9.04 4.68 9.57
#